data_016edb2d11f79e1187436af6dfeb0546
#
_entry.id   016edb2d11f79e1187436af6dfeb0546
#
_cell.length_a   1.000
_cell.length_b   1.000
_cell.length_c   1.000
_cell.angle_alpha   90.00
_cell.angle_beta   90.00
_cell.angle_gamma   90.00
#
_symmetry.space_group_name_H-M   'P 1'
#
loop_
_entity.id
_entity.type
_entity.pdbx_description
1 polymer ?
#
loop_
_entity_poly.entity_id
_entity_poly.type
_entity_poly.pdbx_seq_one_letter_code
_entity_poly.pdbx_strand_id
1 'polypeptide(L)'
;MKLGKIITGDGTPSTAEFLFVIDNPDVKKGQYVEVDSTGQKFFGYVSEITKSNRYFERPESVAEYERNGSMNDKFPSDSWEYSVAHVRLLGCFKDGFFIRSFVPPSPGSNVLDANPEMLKKFLGFEDGELLLGSIEHHDIEARVNMTRLLQKHAAILAMSGAGKSYLTSVILEELLDREKEKGRVAVVVIDIHGEYLGFRHDGKYGNVTKVIDGKEIMVPLKKISPSNMQEWLPNLSPVQREVLGDAMRVLKKEKQSSGDKYYSMKELAEAIDKSEKTSDAKSKMALKRALGSLRALRFITKKSENPKLLSDVGPGHMLILDFSTIDDLRKKQILVSLFARKLFRMRKKGKIPPYVLVIEEAHNFAREKAEASEAISRGVIETIAREGRKFGASLCLISQRPVNLSTTALSQCNTHIILRVTNPNDLEHIQMSSEGIDSRVARSITGLKVGEAIIVGEAVNYPTFVKIRKRKSEKREKGKPLHLQAMDFEDDRKQKEEGVEAFL
;
A
#
# COMPACT_ATOMS: atom_id res chain seq x y z
N MET A 1 -6.27 -18.38 -30.22
CA MET A 1 -6.03 -17.82 -31.58
C MET A 1 -4.55 -17.88 -31.89
N LYS A 2 -4.10 -18.15 -33.13
CA LYS A 2 -2.68 -18.10 -33.49
C LYS A 2 -2.23 -16.64 -33.63
N LEU A 3 -1.09 -16.30 -33.00
CA LEU A 3 -0.51 -14.95 -32.99
C LEU A 3 0.72 -14.85 -33.90
N GLY A 4 1.46 -15.97 -34.05
CA GLY A 4 2.67 -16.00 -34.86
C GLY A 4 3.47 -17.28 -34.70
N LYS A 5 4.75 -17.22 -35.10
CA LYS A 5 5.70 -18.33 -34.99
C LYS A 5 7.01 -17.91 -34.38
N ILE A 6 7.57 -18.78 -33.52
CA ILE A 6 8.88 -18.56 -32.90
C ILE A 6 9.97 -18.54 -33.97
N ILE A 7 10.84 -17.54 -33.88
CA ILE A 7 12.01 -17.40 -34.75
C ILE A 7 13.31 -17.53 -33.95
N THR A 8 14.39 -17.81 -34.64
CA THR A 8 15.74 -17.77 -34.06
C THR A 8 16.37 -16.42 -34.33
N GLY A 9 16.98 -15.81 -33.32
CA GLY A 9 17.72 -14.56 -33.43
C GLY A 9 18.30 -14.14 -32.10
N ASP A 10 19.44 -13.45 -32.10
CA ASP A 10 20.09 -12.87 -30.92
C ASP A 10 20.17 -13.81 -29.67
N GLY A 11 20.55 -15.08 -29.92
CA GLY A 11 20.63 -16.08 -28.84
C GLY A 11 19.28 -16.62 -28.34
N THR A 12 18.18 -16.33 -29.03
CA THR A 12 16.83 -16.84 -28.68
C THR A 12 16.37 -17.92 -29.68
N PRO A 13 15.42 -18.86 -29.32
CA PRO A 13 14.78 -18.98 -28.02
C PRO A 13 15.69 -19.50 -26.90
N SER A 14 15.52 -18.97 -25.69
CA SER A 14 16.23 -19.37 -24.49
C SER A 14 15.25 -19.77 -23.37
N THR A 15 15.76 -20.19 -22.20
CA THR A 15 14.91 -20.49 -21.04
C THR A 15 14.33 -19.24 -20.36
N ALA A 16 14.76 -18.04 -20.79
CA ALA A 16 14.30 -16.76 -20.24
C ALA A 16 13.41 -15.99 -21.22
N GLU A 17 13.65 -16.10 -22.52
CA GLU A 17 12.97 -15.31 -23.55
C GLU A 17 12.97 -15.98 -24.91
N PHE A 18 12.02 -15.60 -25.74
CA PHE A 18 11.98 -15.97 -27.17
C PHE A 18 11.39 -14.83 -28.00
N LEU A 19 11.65 -14.92 -29.31
CA LEU A 19 11.11 -13.99 -30.30
C LEU A 19 10.11 -14.72 -31.17
N PHE A 20 9.04 -14.01 -31.60
CA PHE A 20 8.19 -14.54 -32.65
C PHE A 20 7.80 -13.47 -33.67
N VAL A 21 7.66 -13.87 -34.92
CA VAL A 21 7.09 -13.01 -35.97
C VAL A 21 5.59 -12.97 -35.78
N ILE A 22 5.06 -11.76 -35.76
CA ILE A 22 3.63 -11.49 -35.56
C ILE A 22 2.90 -11.73 -36.88
N ASP A 23 2.01 -12.74 -36.90
CA ASP A 23 1.08 -13.00 -38.01
C ASP A 23 -0.23 -12.21 -37.83
N ASN A 24 -0.63 -11.92 -36.60
CA ASN A 24 -1.85 -11.19 -36.25
C ASN A 24 -1.53 -9.79 -35.73
N PRO A 25 -1.97 -8.72 -36.42
CA PRO A 25 -1.67 -7.33 -36.03
C PRO A 25 -2.25 -6.90 -34.67
N ASP A 26 -3.19 -7.70 -34.09
CA ASP A 26 -3.81 -7.39 -32.80
C ASP A 26 -2.93 -7.72 -31.59
N VAL A 27 -1.74 -8.29 -31.79
CA VAL A 27 -0.78 -8.55 -30.69
C VAL A 27 -0.37 -7.24 -30.02
N LYS A 28 -0.41 -7.24 -28.68
CA LYS A 28 -0.14 -6.06 -27.87
C LYS A 28 0.96 -6.32 -26.85
N LYS A 29 1.73 -5.28 -26.55
CA LYS A 29 2.65 -5.29 -25.42
C LYS A 29 1.87 -5.53 -24.12
N GLY A 30 2.37 -6.44 -23.27
CA GLY A 30 1.69 -6.84 -22.03
C GLY A 30 0.75 -8.05 -22.19
N GLN A 31 0.46 -8.48 -23.42
CA GLN A 31 -0.37 -9.65 -23.68
C GLN A 31 0.34 -10.95 -23.26
N TYR A 32 -0.39 -11.86 -22.59
CA TYR A 32 0.12 -13.19 -22.27
C TYR A 32 -0.08 -14.14 -23.46
N VAL A 33 0.92 -14.98 -23.67
CA VAL A 33 0.95 -15.93 -24.77
C VAL A 33 1.26 -17.33 -24.26
N GLU A 34 0.77 -18.34 -24.99
CA GLU A 34 1.13 -19.72 -24.74
C GLU A 34 1.76 -20.36 -25.99
N VAL A 35 2.67 -21.30 -25.75
CA VAL A 35 3.33 -22.09 -26.81
C VAL A 35 3.27 -23.53 -26.41
N ASP A 36 2.73 -24.38 -27.30
CA ASP A 36 2.81 -25.83 -27.16
C ASP A 36 4.05 -26.33 -27.92
N SER A 37 5.03 -26.84 -27.20
CA SER A 37 6.28 -27.31 -27.77
C SER A 37 6.93 -28.35 -26.87
N THR A 38 7.55 -29.36 -27.46
CA THR A 38 8.28 -30.43 -26.75
C THR A 38 7.49 -31.14 -25.65
N GLY A 39 6.18 -31.26 -25.80
CA GLY A 39 5.28 -31.92 -24.81
C GLY A 39 5.01 -31.07 -23.57
N GLN A 40 5.31 -29.77 -23.60
CA GLN A 40 5.07 -28.81 -22.53
C GLN A 40 4.33 -27.58 -23.07
N LYS A 41 3.52 -26.95 -22.22
CA LYS A 41 2.91 -25.65 -22.52
C LYS A 41 3.71 -24.54 -21.83
N PHE A 42 4.32 -23.70 -22.61
CA PHE A 42 5.07 -22.53 -22.13
C PHE A 42 4.15 -21.32 -22.02
N PHE A 43 4.36 -20.51 -20.98
CA PHE A 43 3.67 -19.25 -20.75
C PHE A 43 4.66 -18.11 -20.70
N GLY A 44 4.34 -17.04 -21.40
CA GLY A 44 5.13 -15.83 -21.39
C GLY A 44 4.25 -14.60 -21.60
N TYR A 45 4.84 -13.43 -21.49
CA TYR A 45 4.17 -12.18 -21.86
C TYR A 45 5.02 -11.36 -22.83
N VAL A 46 4.35 -10.66 -23.72
CA VAL A 46 4.97 -9.79 -24.71
C VAL A 46 5.55 -8.57 -23.99
N SER A 47 6.87 -8.53 -23.87
CA SER A 47 7.60 -7.46 -23.21
C SER A 47 7.83 -6.24 -24.10
N GLU A 48 7.99 -6.47 -25.41
CA GLU A 48 8.24 -5.43 -26.40
C GLU A 48 7.80 -5.91 -27.78
N ILE A 49 7.47 -4.97 -28.66
CA ILE A 49 7.19 -5.22 -30.07
C ILE A 49 8.07 -4.28 -30.87
N THR A 50 8.84 -4.84 -31.80
CA THR A 50 9.69 -4.11 -32.72
C THR A 50 9.21 -4.32 -34.14
N LYS A 51 9.29 -3.30 -34.97
CA LYS A 51 9.09 -3.41 -36.42
C LYS A 51 10.41 -3.41 -37.09
N SER A 52 10.58 -4.26 -38.08
CA SER A 52 11.75 -4.33 -38.91
C SER A 52 11.36 -4.37 -40.39
N ASN A 53 12.24 -3.85 -41.21
CA ASN A 53 12.07 -3.87 -42.66
C ASN A 53 13.44 -4.04 -43.30
N ARG A 54 13.58 -5.08 -44.10
CA ARG A 54 14.85 -5.46 -44.75
C ARG A 54 15.52 -4.30 -45.50
N TYR A 55 14.75 -3.39 -46.06
CA TYR A 55 15.30 -2.27 -46.83
C TYR A 55 15.84 -1.13 -45.94
N PHE A 56 15.42 -1.06 -44.67
CA PHE A 56 15.80 -0.02 -43.72
C PHE A 56 16.77 -0.50 -42.62
N GLU A 57 17.35 -1.70 -42.76
CA GLU A 57 18.27 -2.26 -41.74
C GLU A 57 19.63 -1.56 -41.70
N ARG A 58 20.11 -1.02 -42.86
CA ARG A 58 21.44 -0.37 -42.98
C ARG A 58 21.31 1.12 -43.19
N PRO A 59 21.69 1.94 -42.20
CA PRO A 59 21.58 3.41 -42.30
C PRO A 59 22.29 4.02 -43.52
N GLU A 60 23.46 3.46 -43.89
CA GLU A 60 24.22 3.95 -45.03
C GLU A 60 23.45 3.73 -46.34
N SER A 61 22.85 2.56 -46.51
CA SER A 61 22.07 2.26 -47.70
C SER A 61 20.83 3.15 -47.80
N VAL A 62 20.15 3.39 -46.69
CA VAL A 62 18.99 4.30 -46.62
C VAL A 62 19.43 5.72 -47.07
N ALA A 63 20.52 6.23 -46.50
CA ALA A 63 21.03 7.58 -46.81
C ALA A 63 21.44 7.73 -48.29
N GLU A 64 21.99 6.68 -48.90
CA GLU A 64 22.37 6.67 -50.30
C GLU A 64 21.15 6.66 -51.23
N TYR A 65 20.15 5.83 -50.95
CA TYR A 65 18.93 5.73 -51.77
C TYR A 65 18.07 7.00 -51.65
N GLU A 66 17.91 7.59 -50.49
CA GLU A 66 17.13 8.83 -50.28
C GLU A 66 17.73 10.05 -50.98
N ARG A 67 19.04 10.09 -51.24
CA ARG A 67 19.68 11.14 -52.07
C ARG A 67 19.18 11.14 -53.49
N ASN A 68 18.72 10.01 -54.01
CA ASN A 68 18.29 9.81 -55.40
C ASN A 68 16.79 9.67 -55.62
N GLY A 69 15.97 10.10 -54.61
CA GLY A 69 14.52 9.98 -54.55
C GLY A 69 14.06 9.03 -53.46
N SER A 70 12.74 9.09 -53.07
CA SER A 70 12.22 8.28 -51.99
C SER A 70 12.40 6.79 -52.23
N MET A 71 12.92 6.09 -51.24
CA MET A 71 13.08 4.64 -51.25
C MET A 71 11.75 3.93 -51.38
N ASN A 72 10.68 4.44 -50.75
CA ASN A 72 9.33 3.90 -50.82
C ASN A 72 8.75 3.94 -52.26
N ASP A 73 9.13 4.91 -53.08
CA ASP A 73 8.66 5.02 -54.46
C ASP A 73 9.32 4.00 -55.40
N LYS A 74 10.50 3.50 -55.01
CA LYS A 74 11.32 2.60 -55.86
C LYS A 74 11.18 1.14 -55.50
N PHE A 75 10.83 0.84 -54.24
CA PHE A 75 10.73 -0.51 -53.71
C PHE A 75 9.41 -0.74 -53.03
N PRO A 76 8.80 -1.96 -53.05
CA PRO A 76 7.60 -2.30 -52.32
C PRO A 76 7.94 -2.49 -50.82
N SER A 77 8.44 -1.41 -50.17
CA SER A 77 8.94 -1.44 -48.79
C SER A 77 7.88 -1.90 -47.80
N ASP A 78 6.64 -1.47 -48.00
CA ASP A 78 5.51 -1.82 -47.10
C ASP A 78 5.23 -3.34 -47.08
N SER A 79 5.43 -4.05 -48.20
CA SER A 79 5.22 -5.50 -48.26
C SER A 79 6.28 -6.33 -47.53
N TRP A 80 7.40 -5.71 -47.14
CA TRP A 80 8.51 -6.35 -46.44
C TRP A 80 8.63 -5.89 -44.99
N GLU A 81 7.66 -5.10 -44.49
CA GLU A 81 7.58 -4.76 -43.09
C GLU A 81 7.05 -5.98 -42.30
N TYR A 82 7.76 -6.32 -41.25
CA TYR A 82 7.31 -7.35 -40.32
C TYR A 82 7.50 -6.90 -38.87
N SER A 83 6.62 -7.37 -37.99
CA SER A 83 6.71 -7.08 -36.57
C SER A 83 7.19 -8.31 -35.81
N VAL A 84 8.08 -8.07 -34.85
CA VAL A 84 8.64 -9.11 -33.99
C VAL A 84 8.24 -8.78 -32.56
N ALA A 85 7.64 -9.76 -31.89
CA ALA A 85 7.36 -9.67 -30.47
C ALA A 85 8.49 -10.34 -29.67
N HIS A 86 8.98 -9.62 -28.67
CA HIS A 86 9.88 -10.12 -27.65
C HIS A 86 9.03 -10.65 -26.49
N VAL A 87 9.18 -11.92 -26.16
CA VAL A 87 8.41 -12.57 -25.12
C VAL A 87 9.32 -12.98 -23.97
N ARG A 88 8.98 -12.54 -22.76
CA ARG A 88 9.59 -13.06 -21.55
C ARG A 88 8.92 -14.38 -21.18
N LEU A 89 9.69 -15.45 -21.11
CA LEU A 89 9.23 -16.74 -20.68
C LEU A 89 9.08 -16.77 -19.14
N LEU A 90 7.88 -17.06 -18.66
CA LEU A 90 7.58 -17.08 -17.23
C LEU A 90 7.72 -18.48 -16.64
N GLY A 91 7.31 -19.50 -17.39
CA GLY A 91 7.36 -20.90 -16.97
C GLY A 91 6.62 -21.81 -17.94
N CYS A 92 6.45 -23.07 -17.54
CA CYS A 92 5.71 -24.03 -18.33
C CYS A 92 4.79 -24.90 -17.48
N PHE A 93 3.76 -25.47 -18.11
CA PHE A 93 2.90 -26.48 -17.55
C PHE A 93 3.33 -27.86 -18.07
N LYS A 94 3.72 -28.74 -17.15
CA LYS A 94 4.16 -30.09 -17.45
C LYS A 94 3.64 -31.03 -16.37
N ASP A 95 3.17 -32.20 -16.76
CA ASP A 95 2.73 -33.30 -15.88
C ASP A 95 1.73 -32.85 -14.77
N GLY A 96 0.85 -31.86 -15.10
CA GLY A 96 -0.14 -31.34 -14.15
C GLY A 96 0.34 -30.17 -13.28
N PHE A 97 1.59 -29.75 -13.38
CA PHE A 97 2.18 -28.72 -12.54
C PHE A 97 2.74 -27.54 -13.34
N PHE A 98 2.64 -26.37 -12.74
CA PHE A 98 3.34 -25.19 -13.23
C PHE A 98 4.75 -25.16 -12.65
N ILE A 99 5.75 -25.17 -13.52
CA ILE A 99 7.17 -25.20 -13.13
C ILE A 99 7.96 -24.15 -13.91
N ARG A 100 9.14 -23.83 -13.40
CA ARG A 100 10.11 -23.03 -14.15
C ARG A 100 10.55 -23.81 -15.40
N SER A 101 10.68 -23.13 -16.53
CA SER A 101 11.19 -23.76 -17.73
C SER A 101 12.67 -24.07 -17.62
N PHE A 102 13.06 -25.30 -17.91
CA PHE A 102 14.44 -25.77 -17.99
C PHE A 102 14.94 -25.96 -19.42
N VAL A 103 14.03 -25.89 -20.38
CA VAL A 103 14.32 -25.98 -21.82
C VAL A 103 13.61 -24.86 -22.56
N PRO A 104 14.18 -24.33 -23.63
CA PRO A 104 13.47 -23.33 -24.44
C PRO A 104 12.38 -23.99 -25.31
N PRO A 105 11.36 -23.23 -25.73
CA PRO A 105 10.44 -23.69 -26.76
C PRO A 105 11.19 -23.79 -28.12
N SER A 106 10.75 -24.71 -28.98
CA SER A 106 11.42 -24.94 -30.27
C SER A 106 11.14 -23.82 -31.28
N PRO A 107 12.13 -23.40 -32.07
CA PRO A 107 11.90 -22.55 -33.23
C PRO A 107 10.83 -23.14 -34.15
N GLY A 108 10.02 -22.28 -34.79
CA GLY A 108 8.91 -22.70 -35.66
C GLY A 108 7.64 -23.10 -34.92
N SER A 109 7.65 -23.25 -33.58
CA SER A 109 6.43 -23.49 -32.80
C SER A 109 5.44 -22.34 -32.96
N ASN A 110 4.14 -22.68 -32.94
CA ASN A 110 3.09 -21.67 -32.98
C ASN A 110 2.97 -20.97 -31.62
N VAL A 111 2.87 -19.65 -31.65
CA VAL A 111 2.51 -18.82 -30.50
C VAL A 111 1.02 -18.55 -30.56
N LEU A 112 0.34 -18.84 -29.47
CA LEU A 112 -1.11 -18.71 -29.32
C LEU A 112 -1.43 -17.68 -28.25
N ASP A 113 -2.62 -17.09 -28.33
CA ASP A 113 -3.17 -16.33 -27.21
C ASP A 113 -3.35 -17.25 -26.01
N ALA A 114 -2.98 -16.81 -24.82
CA ALA A 114 -3.00 -17.68 -23.64
C ALA A 114 -4.43 -18.09 -23.28
N ASN A 115 -4.63 -19.39 -23.01
CA ASN A 115 -5.91 -19.89 -22.57
C ASN A 115 -6.29 -19.26 -21.22
N PRO A 116 -7.47 -18.62 -21.07
CA PRO A 116 -7.85 -17.88 -19.87
C PRO A 116 -7.83 -18.72 -18.58
N GLU A 117 -8.38 -19.95 -18.63
CA GLU A 117 -8.45 -20.83 -17.46
C GLU A 117 -7.07 -21.30 -16.99
N MET A 118 -6.21 -21.63 -17.94
CA MET A 118 -4.84 -22.03 -17.65
C MET A 118 -4.02 -20.85 -17.16
N LEU A 119 -4.17 -19.68 -17.79
CA LEU A 119 -3.47 -18.46 -17.40
C LEU A 119 -3.89 -18.00 -15.99
N LYS A 120 -5.17 -18.06 -15.65
CA LYS A 120 -5.69 -17.77 -14.32
C LYS A 120 -5.01 -18.61 -13.25
N LYS A 121 -4.94 -19.92 -13.44
CA LYS A 121 -4.24 -20.85 -12.55
C LYS A 121 -2.74 -20.59 -12.51
N PHE A 122 -2.14 -20.30 -13.65
CA PHE A 122 -0.71 -20.00 -13.77
C PHE A 122 -0.33 -18.76 -12.97
N LEU A 123 -1.12 -17.69 -13.03
CA LEU A 123 -0.92 -16.46 -12.28
C LEU A 123 -1.25 -16.58 -10.78
N GLY A 124 -1.95 -17.65 -10.39
CA GLY A 124 -2.32 -17.90 -8.98
C GLY A 124 -3.59 -17.21 -8.55
N PHE A 125 -4.51 -16.90 -9.47
CA PHE A 125 -5.83 -16.36 -9.15
C PHE A 125 -6.82 -17.46 -8.79
N GLU A 126 -7.71 -17.18 -7.85
CA GLU A 126 -8.66 -18.13 -7.28
C GLU A 126 -10.08 -17.55 -7.31
N ASP A 127 -11.07 -18.39 -7.68
CA ASP A 127 -12.46 -17.95 -7.67
C ASP A 127 -12.98 -17.66 -6.27
N GLY A 128 -13.83 -16.64 -6.17
CA GLY A 128 -14.44 -16.24 -4.90
C GLY A 128 -13.51 -15.50 -3.94
N GLU A 129 -12.28 -15.18 -4.36
CA GLU A 129 -11.34 -14.35 -3.63
C GLU A 129 -11.47 -12.85 -4.00
N LEU A 130 -10.60 -12.00 -3.45
CA LEU A 130 -10.69 -10.53 -3.57
C LEU A 130 -10.52 -10.07 -5.02
N LEU A 131 -11.55 -9.49 -5.60
CA LEU A 131 -11.54 -8.96 -6.96
C LEU A 131 -10.89 -7.58 -7.00
N LEU A 132 -9.65 -7.49 -7.44
CA LEU A 132 -8.94 -6.21 -7.56
C LEU A 132 -9.16 -5.55 -8.93
N GLY A 133 -9.40 -6.33 -9.98
CA GLY A 133 -9.55 -5.81 -11.32
C GLY A 133 -9.52 -6.90 -12.39
N SER A 134 -8.92 -6.60 -13.54
CA SER A 134 -8.76 -7.52 -14.67
C SER A 134 -7.34 -7.48 -15.20
N ILE A 135 -6.94 -8.56 -15.86
CA ILE A 135 -5.68 -8.61 -16.61
C ILE A 135 -5.85 -7.81 -17.90
N GLU A 136 -4.88 -6.97 -18.21
CA GLU A 136 -4.88 -6.21 -19.45
C GLU A 136 -4.82 -7.16 -20.66
N HIS A 137 -5.58 -6.86 -21.69
CA HIS A 137 -5.71 -7.63 -22.94
C HIS A 137 -6.31 -9.06 -22.80
N HIS A 138 -6.76 -9.45 -21.61
CA HIS A 138 -7.45 -10.72 -21.39
C HIS A 138 -8.73 -10.52 -20.59
N ASP A 139 -9.76 -11.30 -20.88
CA ASP A 139 -11.00 -11.30 -20.10
C ASP A 139 -10.85 -12.20 -18.87
N ILE A 140 -9.93 -11.81 -17.99
CA ILE A 140 -9.60 -12.55 -16.77
C ILE A 140 -9.69 -11.60 -15.58
N GLU A 141 -10.53 -11.97 -14.62
CA GLU A 141 -10.61 -11.27 -13.34
C GLU A 141 -9.36 -11.54 -12.47
N ALA A 142 -8.73 -10.48 -12.02
CA ALA A 142 -7.62 -10.55 -11.06
C ALA A 142 -8.17 -10.75 -9.64
N ARG A 143 -8.45 -12.01 -9.28
CA ARG A 143 -8.93 -12.41 -7.95
C ARG A 143 -7.78 -12.95 -7.12
N VAL A 144 -7.41 -12.20 -6.10
CA VAL A 144 -6.25 -12.46 -5.27
C VAL A 144 -6.66 -13.07 -3.95
N ASN A 145 -6.03 -14.18 -3.57
CA ASN A 145 -6.29 -14.83 -2.28
C ASN A 145 -5.96 -13.90 -1.11
N MET A 146 -6.94 -13.68 -0.22
CA MET A 146 -6.82 -12.76 0.92
C MET A 146 -5.64 -13.12 1.84
N THR A 147 -5.44 -14.41 2.10
CA THR A 147 -4.37 -14.88 2.98
C THR A 147 -2.99 -14.61 2.37
N ARG A 148 -2.82 -14.92 1.08
CA ARG A 148 -1.58 -14.65 0.36
C ARG A 148 -1.29 -13.15 0.27
N LEU A 149 -2.32 -12.32 0.11
CA LEU A 149 -2.18 -10.87 0.01
C LEU A 149 -1.79 -10.24 1.36
N LEU A 150 -2.42 -10.64 2.46
CA LEU A 150 -2.41 -9.87 3.71
C LEU A 150 -1.71 -10.56 4.88
N GLN A 151 -1.64 -11.90 4.94
CA GLN A 151 -1.12 -12.58 6.13
C GLN A 151 0.34 -12.26 6.43
N LYS A 152 1.15 -12.04 5.40
CA LYS A 152 2.55 -11.62 5.50
C LYS A 152 2.73 -10.16 5.07
N HIS A 153 1.74 -9.33 5.40
CA HIS A 153 1.70 -7.90 5.14
C HIS A 153 1.72 -7.52 3.65
N ALA A 154 1.12 -6.40 3.34
CA ALA A 154 1.11 -5.83 2.00
C ALA A 154 1.65 -4.38 2.00
N ALA A 155 2.27 -3.98 0.90
CA ALA A 155 2.63 -2.60 0.66
C ALA A 155 1.97 -2.10 -0.63
N ILE A 156 1.40 -0.89 -0.58
CA ILE A 156 0.87 -0.18 -1.75
C ILE A 156 1.77 1.02 -2.00
N LEU A 157 2.50 0.98 -3.11
CA LEU A 157 3.53 1.94 -3.43
C LEU A 157 3.16 2.71 -4.70
N ALA A 158 3.19 4.03 -4.65
CA ALA A 158 2.78 4.85 -5.78
C ALA A 158 3.19 6.30 -5.62
N MET A 159 3.44 7.01 -6.70
CA MET A 159 3.53 8.48 -6.65
C MET A 159 2.16 9.12 -6.33
N SER A 160 2.17 10.41 -5.98
CA SER A 160 0.94 11.18 -5.79
C SER A 160 0.08 11.19 -7.05
N GLY A 161 -1.24 11.02 -6.91
CA GLY A 161 -2.17 11.03 -8.03
C GLY A 161 -2.26 9.73 -8.85
N ALA A 162 -1.42 8.71 -8.59
CA ALA A 162 -1.43 7.44 -9.32
C ALA A 162 -2.62 6.52 -9.00
N GLY A 163 -3.44 6.85 -7.98
CA GLY A 163 -4.63 6.08 -7.62
C GLY A 163 -4.50 5.20 -6.38
N LYS A 164 -3.53 5.47 -5.47
CA LYS A 164 -3.36 4.73 -4.20
C LYS A 164 -4.65 4.51 -3.42
N SER A 165 -5.30 5.61 -3.06
CA SER A 165 -6.51 5.59 -2.23
C SER A 165 -7.69 4.95 -2.95
N TYR A 166 -7.71 5.03 -4.28
CA TYR A 166 -8.71 4.33 -5.09
C TYR A 166 -8.52 2.81 -5.00
N LEU A 167 -7.31 2.31 -5.24
CA LEU A 167 -6.96 0.89 -5.08
C LEU A 167 -7.22 0.41 -3.64
N THR A 168 -6.78 1.19 -2.66
CA THR A 168 -7.04 0.84 -1.24
C THR A 168 -8.53 0.72 -0.97
N SER A 169 -9.36 1.64 -1.49
CA SER A 169 -10.81 1.54 -1.36
C SER A 169 -11.36 0.25 -1.97
N VAL A 170 -10.86 -0.17 -3.13
CA VAL A 170 -11.22 -1.46 -3.76
C VAL A 170 -10.90 -2.64 -2.85
N ILE A 171 -9.72 -2.65 -2.23
CA ILE A 171 -9.32 -3.71 -1.27
C ILE A 171 -10.22 -3.68 -0.03
N LEU A 172 -10.51 -2.50 0.51
CA LEU A 172 -11.40 -2.34 1.67
C LEU A 172 -12.81 -2.85 1.37
N GLU A 173 -13.37 -2.53 0.20
CA GLU A 173 -14.66 -3.04 -0.26
C GLU A 173 -14.69 -4.57 -0.29
N GLU A 174 -13.68 -5.19 -0.89
CA GLU A 174 -13.60 -6.66 -0.98
C GLU A 174 -13.47 -7.32 0.40
N LEU A 175 -12.77 -6.71 1.34
CA LEU A 175 -12.68 -7.19 2.73
C LEU A 175 -14.00 -7.06 3.49
N LEU A 176 -14.76 -5.99 3.25
CA LEU A 176 -16.07 -5.76 3.85
C LEU A 176 -17.18 -6.58 3.21
N ASP A 177 -17.10 -6.84 1.89
CA ASP A 177 -18.04 -7.66 1.13
C ASP A 177 -17.87 -9.17 1.40
N ARG A 178 -16.80 -9.56 2.10
CA ARG A 178 -16.47 -10.97 2.30
C ARG A 178 -17.51 -11.69 3.15
N GLU A 179 -17.97 -12.84 2.70
CA GLU A 179 -18.93 -13.69 3.38
C GLU A 179 -18.34 -14.30 4.67
N LYS A 180 -19.17 -14.61 5.64
CA LYS A 180 -18.74 -15.16 6.92
C LYS A 180 -18.03 -16.50 6.76
N GLU A 181 -18.50 -17.33 5.85
CA GLU A 181 -18.01 -18.67 5.55
C GLU A 181 -16.57 -18.66 4.97
N LYS A 182 -16.22 -17.57 4.29
CA LYS A 182 -14.87 -17.34 3.75
C LYS A 182 -13.92 -16.70 4.76
N GLY A 183 -14.40 -16.42 5.97
CA GLY A 183 -13.65 -15.76 7.03
C GLY A 183 -13.51 -14.25 6.82
N ARG A 184 -13.95 -13.48 7.82
CA ARG A 184 -13.90 -12.01 7.82
C ARG A 184 -12.86 -11.51 8.81
N VAL A 185 -12.02 -10.61 8.38
CA VAL A 185 -11.08 -9.89 9.24
C VAL A 185 -11.68 -8.57 9.69
N ALA A 186 -11.19 -8.01 10.80
CA ALA A 186 -11.45 -6.62 11.13
C ALA A 186 -10.50 -5.71 10.35
N VAL A 187 -10.96 -4.52 9.99
CA VAL A 187 -10.15 -3.52 9.30
C VAL A 187 -10.01 -2.29 10.19
N VAL A 188 -8.78 -1.83 10.38
CA VAL A 188 -8.50 -0.56 11.09
C VAL A 188 -7.69 0.32 10.16
N VAL A 189 -8.19 1.50 9.85
CA VAL A 189 -7.57 2.44 8.91
C VAL A 189 -7.06 3.66 9.67
N ILE A 190 -5.79 3.99 9.49
CA ILE A 190 -5.21 5.28 9.88
C ILE A 190 -5.29 6.18 8.64
N ASP A 191 -6.29 7.02 8.60
CA ASP A 191 -6.60 7.90 7.47
C ASP A 191 -6.02 9.30 7.72
N ILE A 192 -4.96 9.64 7.00
CA ILE A 192 -4.23 10.91 7.20
C ILE A 192 -4.89 12.08 6.49
N HIS A 193 -5.56 11.81 5.38
CA HIS A 193 -6.13 12.83 4.49
C HIS A 193 -7.66 12.82 4.42
N GLY A 194 -8.33 11.93 5.18
CA GLY A 194 -9.78 11.78 5.16
C GLY A 194 -10.31 11.20 3.85
N GLU A 195 -9.53 10.36 3.17
CA GLU A 195 -9.87 9.83 1.85
C GLU A 195 -10.89 8.69 1.90
N TYR A 196 -11.03 8.04 3.07
CA TYR A 196 -11.93 6.89 3.26
C TYR A 196 -13.23 7.27 4.00
N LEU A 197 -13.45 8.53 4.33
CA LEU A 197 -14.64 8.98 5.08
C LEU A 197 -15.95 8.75 4.32
N GLY A 198 -15.90 8.66 2.98
CA GLY A 198 -17.05 8.31 2.15
C GLY A 198 -17.71 6.99 2.53
N PHE A 199 -16.96 6.02 3.05
CA PHE A 199 -17.52 4.73 3.50
C PHE A 199 -18.58 4.87 4.61
N ARG A 200 -18.49 5.90 5.46
CA ARG A 200 -19.47 6.16 6.53
C ARG A 200 -20.85 6.51 5.98
N HIS A 201 -20.89 7.22 4.87
CA HIS A 201 -22.13 7.73 4.26
C HIS A 201 -22.66 6.81 3.16
N ASP A 202 -21.89 5.79 2.79
CA ASP A 202 -22.25 4.81 1.79
C ASP A 202 -23.41 3.93 2.27
N GLY A 203 -24.42 3.77 1.44
CA GLY A 203 -25.62 2.99 1.77
C GLY A 203 -25.33 1.53 2.08
N LYS A 204 -24.28 0.96 1.50
CA LYS A 204 -23.88 -0.44 1.71
C LYS A 204 -22.91 -0.61 2.89
N TYR A 205 -21.91 0.26 2.98
CA TYR A 205 -20.79 0.11 3.92
C TYR A 205 -20.95 0.90 5.21
N GLY A 206 -21.87 1.87 5.28
CA GLY A 206 -22.04 2.75 6.43
C GLY A 206 -22.34 2.01 7.75
N ASN A 207 -23.14 0.96 7.69
CA ASN A 207 -23.51 0.16 8.88
C ASN A 207 -22.36 -0.67 9.47
N VAL A 208 -21.33 -0.97 8.67
CA VAL A 208 -20.15 -1.74 9.10
C VAL A 208 -18.91 -0.86 9.27
N THR A 209 -19.05 0.47 9.06
CA THR A 209 -17.95 1.43 9.14
C THR A 209 -18.17 2.41 10.29
N LYS A 210 -17.22 2.46 11.21
CA LYS A 210 -17.16 3.47 12.27
C LYS A 210 -16.01 4.42 12.03
N VAL A 211 -16.31 5.72 12.04
CA VAL A 211 -15.30 6.80 11.93
C VAL A 211 -15.15 7.49 13.27
N ILE A 212 -13.90 7.70 13.69
CA ILE A 212 -13.56 8.47 14.88
C ILE A 212 -12.69 9.65 14.44
N ASP A 213 -13.18 10.86 14.65
CA ASP A 213 -12.41 12.08 14.42
C ASP A 213 -11.18 12.11 15.34
N GLY A 214 -10.04 12.49 14.82
CA GLY A 214 -8.78 12.56 15.55
C GLY A 214 -8.81 13.52 16.75
N LYS A 215 -9.69 14.54 16.72
CA LYS A 215 -9.93 15.46 17.86
C LYS A 215 -10.74 14.80 18.98
N GLU A 216 -11.56 13.80 18.66
CA GLU A 216 -12.37 13.06 19.61
C GLU A 216 -11.62 11.87 20.26
N ILE A 217 -10.40 11.60 19.82
CA ILE A 217 -9.60 10.52 20.38
C ILE A 217 -9.24 10.86 21.83
N MET A 218 -9.64 9.97 22.75
CA MET A 218 -9.43 10.09 24.17
C MET A 218 -8.88 8.79 24.78
N VAL A 219 -7.82 8.90 25.56
CA VAL A 219 -7.17 7.76 26.19
C VAL A 219 -6.98 8.02 27.67
N PRO A 220 -7.57 7.20 28.56
CA PRO A 220 -7.38 7.32 30.00
C PRO A 220 -5.90 7.09 30.38
N LEU A 221 -5.34 7.99 31.19
CA LEU A 221 -3.93 7.91 31.61
C LEU A 221 -3.57 6.55 32.21
N LYS A 222 -4.47 5.92 32.95
CA LYS A 222 -4.26 4.58 33.55
C LYS A 222 -4.02 3.47 32.51
N LYS A 223 -4.43 3.67 31.25
CA LYS A 223 -4.23 2.70 30.16
C LYS A 223 -2.92 2.90 29.42
N ILE A 224 -2.19 3.95 29.77
CA ILE A 224 -0.86 4.28 29.24
C ILE A 224 0.17 3.69 30.19
N SER A 225 1.10 2.89 29.69
CA SER A 225 2.18 2.33 30.50
C SER A 225 3.32 3.34 30.66
N PRO A 226 4.14 3.21 31.73
CA PRO A 226 5.36 4.03 31.85
C PRO A 226 6.28 3.92 30.62
N SER A 227 6.42 2.73 30.06
CA SER A 227 7.23 2.50 28.84
C SER A 227 6.72 3.26 27.62
N ASN A 228 5.38 3.33 27.45
CA ASN A 228 4.78 4.13 26.38
C ASN A 228 5.11 5.62 26.55
N MET A 229 4.98 6.15 27.77
CA MET A 229 5.30 7.55 28.04
C MET A 229 6.79 7.86 27.83
N GLN A 230 7.67 6.94 28.20
CA GLN A 230 9.12 7.08 27.98
C GLN A 230 9.48 7.08 26.49
N GLU A 231 8.80 6.24 25.70
CA GLU A 231 8.95 6.21 24.24
C GLU A 231 8.49 7.53 23.58
N TRP A 232 7.40 8.13 24.08
CA TRP A 232 6.89 9.41 23.57
C TRP A 232 7.72 10.62 24.03
N LEU A 233 8.56 10.42 25.04
CA LEU A 233 9.47 11.41 25.63
C LEU A 233 10.92 10.87 25.57
N PRO A 234 11.50 10.70 24.38
CA PRO A 234 12.82 10.05 24.22
C PRO A 234 13.95 10.80 24.90
N ASN A 235 13.84 12.11 25.09
CA ASN A 235 14.88 12.96 25.66
C ASN A 235 14.91 12.97 27.21
N LEU A 236 14.15 12.10 27.88
CA LEU A 236 14.23 11.95 29.32
C LEU A 236 15.55 11.29 29.74
N SER A 237 16.19 11.87 30.76
CA SER A 237 17.36 11.24 31.40
C SER A 237 17.00 9.92 32.09
N PRO A 238 17.97 9.03 32.37
CA PRO A 238 17.70 7.79 33.11
C PRO A 238 16.97 8.04 34.44
N VAL A 239 17.39 9.05 35.21
CA VAL A 239 16.75 9.44 36.46
C VAL A 239 15.29 9.88 36.25
N GLN A 240 15.02 10.71 35.24
CA GLN A 240 13.66 11.14 34.92
C GLN A 240 12.75 10.00 34.51
N ARG A 241 13.29 8.99 33.78
CA ARG A 241 12.56 7.76 33.41
C ARG A 241 12.20 6.95 34.64
N GLU A 242 13.11 6.83 35.60
CA GLU A 242 12.88 6.13 36.87
C GLU A 242 11.81 6.84 37.70
N VAL A 243 11.92 8.17 37.89
CA VAL A 243 10.96 8.99 38.60
C VAL A 243 9.56 8.88 37.98
N LEU A 244 9.45 8.97 36.64
CA LEU A 244 8.18 8.81 35.94
C LEU A 244 7.56 7.42 36.18
N GLY A 245 8.39 6.38 36.06
CA GLY A 245 7.94 4.99 36.24
C GLY A 245 7.47 4.73 37.66
N ASP A 246 8.15 5.29 38.66
CA ASP A 246 7.80 5.18 40.06
C ASP A 246 6.50 5.93 40.38
N ALA A 247 6.42 7.20 40.01
CA ALA A 247 5.22 8.01 40.22
C ALA A 247 3.96 7.37 39.61
N MET A 248 4.04 6.80 38.41
CA MET A 248 2.92 6.09 37.79
C MET A 248 2.55 4.79 38.53
N ARG A 249 3.55 4.07 39.10
CA ARG A 249 3.30 2.85 39.88
C ARG A 249 2.62 3.17 41.23
N VAL A 250 3.15 4.17 41.92
CA VAL A 250 2.61 4.64 43.21
C VAL A 250 1.16 5.08 43.04
N LEU A 251 0.90 5.99 42.12
CA LEU A 251 -0.46 6.45 41.78
C LEU A 251 -1.41 5.29 41.47
N LYS A 252 -0.98 4.33 40.69
CA LYS A 252 -1.81 3.17 40.35
C LYS A 252 -2.16 2.35 41.59
N LYS A 253 -1.22 2.15 42.52
CA LYS A 253 -1.48 1.44 43.80
C LYS A 253 -2.42 2.23 44.69
N GLU A 254 -2.16 3.51 44.94
CA GLU A 254 -2.99 4.39 45.77
C GLU A 254 -4.44 4.44 45.28
N LYS A 255 -4.63 4.60 43.94
CA LYS A 255 -5.96 4.65 43.32
C LYS A 255 -6.70 3.29 43.36
N GLN A 256 -5.97 2.18 43.32
CA GLN A 256 -6.56 0.87 43.50
C GLN A 256 -7.06 0.68 44.95
N SER A 257 -6.31 1.15 45.95
CA SER A 257 -6.67 1.06 47.36
C SER A 257 -7.83 1.98 47.73
N SER A 258 -7.93 3.17 47.10
CA SER A 258 -9.04 4.12 47.37
C SER A 258 -10.32 3.86 46.59
N GLY A 259 -10.38 2.82 45.74
CA GLY A 259 -11.56 2.50 44.93
C GLY A 259 -11.72 3.35 43.65
N ASP A 260 -11.05 4.51 43.54
CA ASP A 260 -11.03 5.32 42.32
C ASP A 260 -9.88 4.85 41.42
N LYS A 261 -10.23 4.10 40.38
CA LYS A 261 -9.26 3.49 39.48
C LYS A 261 -8.62 4.48 38.48
N TYR A 262 -9.01 5.74 38.49
CA TYR A 262 -8.61 6.73 37.48
C TYR A 262 -7.83 7.89 38.09
N TYR A 263 -6.80 8.39 37.37
CA TYR A 263 -6.00 9.54 37.74
C TYR A 263 -5.71 10.41 36.52
N SER A 264 -5.46 11.70 36.79
CA SER A 264 -5.22 12.73 35.79
C SER A 264 -3.70 13.03 35.64
N MET A 265 -3.34 13.76 34.58
CA MET A 265 -1.99 14.29 34.41
C MET A 265 -1.58 15.25 35.54
N LYS A 266 -2.54 15.93 36.18
CA LYS A 266 -2.27 16.79 37.35
C LYS A 266 -1.84 15.95 38.55
N GLU A 267 -2.59 14.91 38.88
CA GLU A 267 -2.24 13.97 39.95
C GLU A 267 -0.89 13.28 39.69
N LEU A 268 -0.55 12.98 38.42
CA LEU A 268 0.78 12.46 38.06
C LEU A 268 1.89 13.47 38.34
N ALA A 269 1.68 14.76 38.03
CA ALA A 269 2.66 15.80 38.30
C ALA A 269 2.89 15.99 39.83
N GLU A 270 1.83 15.90 40.64
CA GLU A 270 1.91 15.93 42.12
C GLU A 270 2.66 14.70 42.68
N ALA A 271 2.45 13.50 42.10
CA ALA A 271 3.19 12.30 42.48
C ALA A 271 4.69 12.38 42.15
N ILE A 272 5.04 13.06 41.05
CA ILE A 272 6.46 13.32 40.70
C ILE A 272 7.12 14.24 41.75
N ASP A 273 6.39 15.27 42.22
CA ASP A 273 6.93 16.15 43.30
C ASP A 273 7.20 15.36 44.57
N LYS A 274 6.36 14.40 44.92
CA LYS A 274 6.49 13.53 46.10
C LYS A 274 7.48 12.39 45.95
N SER A 275 7.99 12.11 44.74
CA SER A 275 8.90 10.99 44.51
C SER A 275 10.23 11.19 45.24
N GLU A 276 10.66 10.17 45.99
CA GLU A 276 11.93 10.12 46.70
C GLU A 276 13.10 9.64 45.84
N LYS A 277 12.86 9.26 44.57
CA LYS A 277 13.86 8.77 43.62
C LYS A 277 14.92 9.80 43.22
N THR A 278 14.61 11.06 43.42
CA THR A 278 15.57 12.17 43.30
C THR A 278 15.15 13.33 44.17
N SER A 279 16.12 13.99 44.77
CA SER A 279 15.97 15.29 45.46
C SER A 279 16.16 16.47 44.51
N ASP A 280 16.65 16.25 43.28
CA ASP A 280 16.93 17.29 42.31
C ASP A 280 15.63 17.92 41.76
N ALA A 281 15.34 19.13 42.27
CA ALA A 281 14.19 19.92 41.85
C ALA A 281 14.25 20.29 40.35
N LYS A 282 15.44 20.50 39.78
CA LYS A 282 15.61 20.82 38.36
C LYS A 282 15.20 19.65 37.48
N SER A 283 15.57 18.41 37.84
CA SER A 283 15.18 17.20 37.15
C SER A 283 13.68 16.94 37.17
N LYS A 284 13.04 17.13 38.36
CA LYS A 284 11.57 17.03 38.48
C LYS A 284 10.84 18.09 37.65
N MET A 285 11.35 19.35 37.63
CA MET A 285 10.77 20.42 36.83
C MET A 285 10.88 20.14 35.32
N ALA A 286 12.02 19.66 34.84
CA ALA A 286 12.21 19.29 33.46
C ALA A 286 11.27 18.16 33.03
N LEU A 287 11.08 17.13 33.89
CA LEU A 287 10.11 16.07 33.65
C LEU A 287 8.67 16.61 33.56
N LYS A 288 8.29 17.52 34.49
CA LYS A 288 6.94 18.15 34.43
C LYS A 288 6.74 18.98 33.17
N ARG A 289 7.77 19.69 32.68
CA ARG A 289 7.70 20.40 31.38
C ARG A 289 7.50 19.41 30.22
N ALA A 290 8.23 18.29 30.21
CA ALA A 290 8.06 17.26 29.20
C ALA A 290 6.64 16.65 29.23
N LEU A 291 6.07 16.40 30.41
CA LEU A 291 4.67 15.97 30.54
C LEU A 291 3.67 17.07 30.12
N GLY A 292 4.01 18.34 30.33
CA GLY A 292 3.25 19.47 29.84
C GLY A 292 3.09 19.47 28.32
N SER A 293 4.16 19.11 27.58
CA SER A 293 4.09 18.97 26.11
C SER A 293 3.14 17.86 25.67
N LEU A 294 3.07 16.73 26.39
CA LEU A 294 2.09 15.68 26.10
C LEU A 294 0.65 16.11 26.45
N ARG A 295 0.49 16.84 27.54
CA ARG A 295 -0.84 17.36 27.93
C ARG A 295 -1.39 18.33 26.89
N ALA A 296 -0.52 19.13 26.27
CA ALA A 296 -0.89 20.07 25.20
C ALA A 296 -1.49 19.38 23.98
N LEU A 297 -1.19 18.11 23.73
CA LEU A 297 -1.75 17.31 22.61
C LEU A 297 -3.24 16.94 22.83
N ARG A 298 -3.80 17.13 24.04
CA ARG A 298 -5.22 17.05 24.39
C ARG A 298 -5.91 15.71 24.07
N PHE A 299 -5.19 14.57 24.11
CA PHE A 299 -5.80 13.25 23.93
C PHE A 299 -5.77 12.41 25.22
N ILE A 300 -4.95 12.78 26.21
CA ILE A 300 -4.86 12.07 27.50
C ILE A 300 -5.93 12.61 28.44
N THR A 301 -6.77 11.70 28.94
CA THR A 301 -7.89 12.02 29.82
C THR A 301 -7.77 11.32 31.18
N LYS A 302 -8.58 11.73 32.15
CA LYS A 302 -8.71 10.98 33.42
C LYS A 302 -9.48 9.67 33.20
N LYS A 303 -10.65 9.69 32.55
CA LYS A 303 -11.59 8.56 32.49
C LYS A 303 -12.09 8.20 31.09
N SER A 304 -12.33 9.21 30.23
CA SER A 304 -12.93 9.01 28.90
C SER A 304 -12.02 8.22 27.96
N GLU A 305 -12.61 7.32 27.20
CA GLU A 305 -11.95 6.50 26.20
C GLU A 305 -12.74 6.48 24.90
N ASN A 306 -12.09 6.89 23.80
CA ASN A 306 -12.60 6.83 22.45
C ASN A 306 -11.42 6.64 21.46
N PRO A 307 -11.40 5.63 20.58
CA PRO A 307 -12.35 4.51 20.48
C PRO A 307 -12.22 3.49 21.60
N LYS A 308 -13.29 2.74 21.80
CA LYS A 308 -13.30 1.54 22.66
C LYS A 308 -12.96 0.32 21.79
N LEU A 309 -11.69 0.05 21.55
CA LEU A 309 -11.24 -0.98 20.59
C LEU A 309 -11.89 -2.36 20.79
N LEU A 310 -12.27 -2.72 22.01
CA LEU A 310 -12.88 -4.02 22.28
C LEU A 310 -14.26 -4.18 21.62
N SER A 311 -15.04 -3.09 21.54
CA SER A 311 -16.35 -3.07 20.88
C SER A 311 -16.30 -2.57 19.45
N ASP A 312 -15.29 -1.78 19.11
CA ASP A 312 -15.22 -1.08 17.83
C ASP A 312 -14.46 -1.86 16.75
N VAL A 313 -13.75 -2.93 17.14
CA VAL A 313 -12.99 -3.80 16.24
C VAL A 313 -13.65 -5.17 16.17
N GLY A 314 -14.46 -5.40 15.15
CA GLY A 314 -15.21 -6.64 14.91
C GLY A 314 -14.93 -7.27 13.55
N PRO A 315 -15.20 -8.58 13.36
CA PRO A 315 -14.98 -9.24 12.07
C PRO A 315 -15.94 -8.68 11.00
N GLY A 316 -15.40 -8.30 9.85
CA GLY A 316 -16.18 -7.68 8.77
C GLY A 316 -16.60 -6.24 9.05
N HIS A 317 -16.00 -5.59 10.05
CA HIS A 317 -16.21 -4.18 10.35
C HIS A 317 -14.94 -3.38 10.12
N MET A 318 -15.11 -2.12 9.78
CA MET A 318 -14.04 -1.16 9.55
C MET A 318 -14.09 -0.03 10.60
N LEU A 319 -12.96 0.21 11.26
CA LEU A 319 -12.74 1.36 12.12
C LEU A 319 -11.78 2.32 11.41
N ILE A 320 -12.24 3.51 11.08
CA ILE A 320 -11.42 4.59 10.49
C ILE A 320 -11.06 5.57 11.61
N LEU A 321 -9.76 5.76 11.82
CA LEU A 321 -9.22 6.81 12.66
C LEU A 321 -8.85 7.99 11.74
N ASP A 322 -9.69 9.00 11.70
CA ASP A 322 -9.52 10.18 10.85
C ASP A 322 -8.52 11.14 11.48
N PHE A 323 -7.30 11.11 10.96
CA PHE A 323 -6.22 12.02 11.38
C PHE A 323 -6.10 13.27 10.52
N SER A 324 -7.00 13.48 9.56
CA SER A 324 -7.01 14.69 8.74
C SER A 324 -7.27 15.94 9.56
N THR A 325 -7.92 15.80 10.71
CA THR A 325 -8.26 16.87 11.64
C THR A 325 -7.15 17.18 12.67
N ILE A 326 -6.05 16.42 12.65
CA ILE A 326 -4.88 16.60 13.52
C ILE A 326 -3.75 17.25 12.71
N ASP A 327 -3.26 18.41 13.11
CA ASP A 327 -2.15 19.09 12.44
C ASP A 327 -0.77 18.58 12.91
N ASP A 328 -0.65 18.24 14.19
CA ASP A 328 0.62 17.84 14.83
C ASP A 328 1.01 16.40 14.46
N LEU A 329 2.11 16.25 13.70
CA LEU A 329 2.66 14.94 13.28
C LEU A 329 3.09 14.10 14.48
N ARG A 330 3.65 14.72 15.54
CA ARG A 330 4.05 14.01 16.77
C ARG A 330 2.84 13.38 17.44
N LYS A 331 1.70 14.12 17.53
CA LYS A 331 0.43 13.55 18.02
C LYS A 331 0.00 12.37 17.18
N LYS A 332 0.04 12.48 15.84
CA LYS A 332 -0.29 11.38 14.93
C LYS A 332 0.59 10.14 15.21
N GLN A 333 1.90 10.31 15.32
CA GLN A 333 2.84 9.20 15.59
C GLN A 333 2.58 8.56 16.96
N ILE A 334 2.33 9.34 18.01
CA ILE A 334 1.99 8.83 19.34
C ILE A 334 0.70 7.98 19.27
N LEU A 335 -0.33 8.47 18.59
CA LEU A 335 -1.59 7.75 18.45
C LEU A 335 -1.42 6.46 17.65
N VAL A 336 -0.66 6.47 16.55
CA VAL A 336 -0.33 5.27 15.77
C VAL A 336 0.42 4.25 16.64
N SER A 337 1.46 4.70 17.38
CA SER A 337 2.21 3.83 18.32
C SER A 337 1.27 3.19 19.34
N LEU A 338 0.41 3.98 19.94
CA LEU A 338 -0.54 3.54 20.95
C LEU A 338 -1.55 2.51 20.41
N PHE A 339 -2.22 2.84 19.31
CA PHE A 339 -3.25 1.97 18.73
C PHE A 339 -2.67 0.68 18.15
N ALA A 340 -1.57 0.77 17.40
CA ALA A 340 -0.88 -0.40 16.85
C ALA A 340 -0.46 -1.38 17.97
N ARG A 341 0.17 -0.85 19.03
CA ARG A 341 0.57 -1.64 20.20
C ARG A 341 -0.60 -2.25 20.94
N LYS A 342 -1.69 -1.48 21.12
CA LYS A 342 -2.89 -1.94 21.82
C LYS A 342 -3.62 -3.01 21.03
N LEU A 343 -3.83 -2.82 19.74
CA LEU A 343 -4.41 -3.80 18.82
C LEU A 343 -3.60 -5.10 18.84
N PHE A 344 -2.30 -5.01 18.67
CA PHE A 344 -1.43 -6.18 18.67
C PHE A 344 -1.46 -6.95 19.99
N ARG A 345 -1.40 -6.24 21.14
CA ARG A 345 -1.53 -6.86 22.48
C ARG A 345 -2.89 -7.52 22.68
N MET A 346 -3.97 -6.86 22.23
CA MET A 346 -5.33 -7.42 22.35
C MET A 346 -5.49 -8.66 21.47
N ARG A 347 -4.91 -8.65 20.27
CA ARG A 347 -4.91 -9.79 19.36
C ARG A 347 -4.09 -10.96 19.90
N LYS A 348 -2.90 -10.73 20.44
CA LYS A 348 -2.09 -11.77 21.13
C LYS A 348 -2.86 -12.45 22.28
N LYS A 349 -3.78 -11.72 22.93
CA LYS A 349 -4.63 -12.24 24.01
C LYS A 349 -5.97 -12.82 23.52
N GLY A 350 -6.19 -12.94 22.21
CA GLY A 350 -7.45 -13.43 21.63
C GLY A 350 -8.68 -12.54 21.89
N LYS A 351 -8.52 -11.27 22.30
CA LYS A 351 -9.61 -10.37 22.67
C LYS A 351 -10.27 -9.66 21.48
N ILE A 352 -9.62 -9.63 20.35
CA ILE A 352 -10.12 -9.09 19.08
C ILE A 352 -9.86 -10.10 17.95
N PRO A 353 -10.65 -10.07 16.87
CA PRO A 353 -10.45 -10.95 15.71
C PRO A 353 -9.12 -10.69 15.02
N PRO A 354 -8.69 -11.54 14.06
CA PRO A 354 -7.66 -11.21 13.10
C PRO A 354 -7.99 -9.87 12.44
N TYR A 355 -6.96 -9.04 12.21
CA TYR A 355 -7.19 -7.70 11.68
C TYR A 355 -6.13 -7.29 10.67
N VAL A 356 -6.51 -6.34 9.82
CA VAL A 356 -5.61 -5.61 8.94
C VAL A 356 -5.52 -4.16 9.43
N LEU A 357 -4.31 -3.70 9.76
CA LEU A 357 -4.03 -2.30 10.07
C LEU A 357 -3.51 -1.62 8.80
N VAL A 358 -4.33 -0.80 8.21
CA VAL A 358 -4.01 0.01 7.04
C VAL A 358 -3.43 1.33 7.53
N ILE A 359 -2.22 1.66 7.11
CA ILE A 359 -1.53 2.89 7.50
C ILE A 359 -1.26 3.70 6.23
N GLU A 360 -2.02 4.79 6.06
CA GLU A 360 -1.79 5.75 5.00
C GLU A 360 -0.55 6.59 5.29
N GLU A 361 0.18 6.98 4.24
CA GLU A 361 1.44 7.73 4.32
C GLU A 361 2.42 7.12 5.35
N ALA A 362 2.58 5.78 5.29
CA ALA A 362 3.33 4.98 6.26
C ALA A 362 4.78 5.45 6.46
N HIS A 363 5.36 6.15 5.48
CA HIS A 363 6.69 6.77 5.59
C HIS A 363 6.78 7.86 6.67
N ASN A 364 5.65 8.40 7.14
CA ASN A 364 5.62 9.33 8.28
C ASN A 364 5.64 8.61 9.64
N PHE A 365 5.29 7.32 9.67
CA PHE A 365 5.10 6.51 10.89
C PHE A 365 6.17 5.45 11.10
N ALA A 366 6.74 4.93 10.02
CA ALA A 366 7.86 4.01 10.01
C ALA A 366 9.00 4.58 9.16
N ARG A 367 9.48 5.76 9.52
CA ARG A 367 10.47 6.51 8.75
C ARG A 367 11.85 5.86 8.82
N GLU A 368 12.49 5.68 7.65
CA GLU A 368 13.88 5.24 7.56
C GLU A 368 14.84 6.32 8.04
N LYS A 369 15.95 5.94 8.66
CA LYS A 369 17.05 6.83 9.09
C LYS A 369 16.63 8.05 9.96
N ALA A 370 15.49 7.94 10.68
CA ALA A 370 15.03 8.98 11.58
C ALA A 370 15.49 8.71 13.03
N GLU A 371 15.69 9.78 13.79
CA GLU A 371 15.94 9.69 15.23
C GLU A 371 14.69 9.15 15.97
N ALA A 372 14.87 8.62 17.17
CA ALA A 372 13.78 8.08 17.99
C ALA A 372 12.67 9.10 18.28
N SER A 373 13.03 10.39 18.35
CA SER A 373 12.09 11.53 18.53
C SER A 373 11.22 11.81 17.31
N GLU A 374 11.69 11.43 16.11
CA GLU A 374 11.04 11.67 14.83
C GLU A 374 10.29 10.45 14.28
N ALA A 375 10.47 9.28 14.89
CA ALA A 375 9.89 8.02 14.45
C ALA A 375 9.31 7.19 15.60
N ILE A 376 8.52 7.83 16.47
CA ILE A 376 7.93 7.24 17.69
C ILE A 376 7.17 5.94 17.39
N SER A 377 6.46 5.85 16.26
CA SER A 377 5.66 4.67 15.90
C SER A 377 6.44 3.59 15.14
N ARG A 378 7.68 3.84 14.70
CA ARG A 378 8.48 2.91 13.90
C ARG A 378 8.67 1.57 14.59
N GLY A 379 9.10 1.57 15.86
CA GLY A 379 9.43 0.33 16.58
C GLY A 379 8.25 -0.65 16.71
N VAL A 380 7.04 -0.15 16.91
CA VAL A 380 5.85 -1.03 17.00
C VAL A 380 5.43 -1.53 15.61
N ILE A 381 5.52 -0.71 14.57
CA ILE A 381 5.20 -1.12 13.20
C ILE A 381 6.16 -2.23 12.77
N GLU A 382 7.48 -2.07 12.98
CA GLU A 382 8.48 -3.10 12.69
C GLU A 382 8.28 -4.37 13.53
N THR A 383 7.81 -4.24 14.77
CA THR A 383 7.50 -5.41 15.63
C THR A 383 6.31 -6.18 15.05
N ILE A 384 5.25 -5.49 14.62
CA ILE A 384 4.10 -6.15 13.99
C ILE A 384 4.53 -6.77 12.65
N ALA A 385 5.36 -6.09 11.87
CA ALA A 385 5.89 -6.62 10.62
C ALA A 385 6.63 -7.94 10.82
N ARG A 386 7.47 -8.07 11.85
CA ARG A 386 8.20 -9.31 12.15
C ARG A 386 7.35 -10.42 12.79
N GLU A 387 6.43 -10.07 13.66
CA GLU A 387 5.74 -11.04 14.50
C GLU A 387 4.24 -11.22 14.16
N GLY A 388 3.63 -10.26 13.49
CA GLY A 388 2.18 -10.15 13.30
C GLY A 388 1.55 -11.36 12.63
N ARG A 389 2.24 -11.96 11.66
CA ARG A 389 1.79 -13.16 10.93
C ARG A 389 1.32 -14.28 11.86
N LYS A 390 2.06 -14.55 12.94
CA LYS A 390 1.75 -15.64 13.90
C LYS A 390 0.44 -15.43 14.64
N PHE A 391 -0.02 -14.18 14.70
CA PHE A 391 -1.20 -13.80 15.48
C PHE A 391 -2.37 -13.34 14.59
N GLY A 392 -2.25 -13.34 13.28
CA GLY A 392 -3.25 -12.77 12.38
C GLY A 392 -3.40 -11.25 12.57
N ALA A 393 -2.28 -10.57 12.80
CA ALA A 393 -2.18 -9.11 12.86
C ALA A 393 -1.43 -8.64 11.61
N SER A 394 -2.16 -8.21 10.60
CA SER A 394 -1.61 -7.84 9.29
C SER A 394 -1.43 -6.34 9.17
N LEU A 395 -0.42 -5.93 8.41
CA LEU A 395 -0.19 -4.55 7.99
C LEU A 395 -0.51 -4.39 6.50
N CYS A 396 -1.10 -3.26 6.15
CA CYS A 396 -1.14 -2.76 4.78
C CYS A 396 -0.53 -1.35 4.81
N LEU A 397 0.71 -1.23 4.34
CA LEU A 397 1.47 0.01 4.37
C LEU A 397 1.31 0.74 3.03
N ILE A 398 0.81 1.98 3.08
CA ILE A 398 0.58 2.79 1.88
C ILE A 398 1.57 3.95 1.89
N SER A 399 2.36 4.09 0.82
CA SER A 399 3.36 5.15 0.75
C SER A 399 3.50 5.72 -0.65
N GLN A 400 3.67 7.05 -0.72
CA GLN A 400 4.09 7.74 -1.93
C GLN A 400 5.61 7.97 -1.98
N ARG A 401 6.33 7.65 -0.90
CA ARG A 401 7.78 7.80 -0.78
C ARG A 401 8.40 6.53 -0.21
N PRO A 402 8.50 5.46 -1.01
CA PRO A 402 9.08 4.19 -0.57
C PRO A 402 10.47 4.34 0.06
N VAL A 403 11.33 5.18 -0.49
CA VAL A 403 12.71 5.42 0.02
C VAL A 403 12.74 5.92 1.47
N ASN A 404 11.68 6.58 1.92
CA ASN A 404 11.57 7.07 3.30
C ASN A 404 10.91 6.08 4.25
N LEU A 405 10.40 4.96 3.75
CA LEU A 405 9.76 3.91 4.54
C LEU A 405 10.82 2.94 5.08
N SER A 406 10.70 2.54 6.34
CA SER A 406 11.59 1.57 6.99
C SER A 406 11.82 0.34 6.10
N THR A 407 13.08 0.10 5.76
CA THR A 407 13.50 -1.09 5.00
C THR A 407 13.09 -2.37 5.74
N THR A 408 13.18 -2.39 7.07
CA THR A 408 12.73 -3.52 7.89
C THR A 408 11.22 -3.77 7.74
N ALA A 409 10.39 -2.73 7.77
CA ALA A 409 8.95 -2.89 7.63
C ALA A 409 8.57 -3.30 6.19
N LEU A 410 9.20 -2.69 5.18
CA LEU A 410 8.90 -2.94 3.78
C LEU A 410 9.33 -4.34 3.33
N SER A 411 10.50 -4.83 3.75
CA SER A 411 10.99 -6.18 3.43
C SER A 411 10.17 -7.31 4.07
N GLN A 412 9.38 -7.01 5.11
CA GLN A 412 8.43 -7.97 5.69
C GLN A 412 7.06 -7.96 5.00
N CYS A 413 6.82 -7.03 4.08
CA CYS A 413 5.65 -7.05 3.21
C CYS A 413 5.94 -8.00 2.04
N ASN A 414 5.45 -9.24 2.11
CA ASN A 414 5.70 -10.23 1.06
C ASN A 414 4.90 -9.97 -0.23
N THR A 415 3.95 -9.06 -0.20
CA THR A 415 3.21 -8.63 -1.40
C THR A 415 3.32 -7.12 -1.55
N HIS A 416 3.74 -6.70 -2.74
CA HIS A 416 3.75 -5.30 -3.13
C HIS A 416 2.78 -5.08 -4.29
N ILE A 417 1.91 -4.08 -4.14
CA ILE A 417 1.06 -3.57 -5.22
C ILE A 417 1.61 -2.20 -5.59
N ILE A 418 2.18 -2.11 -6.77
CA ILE A 418 2.91 -0.92 -7.21
C ILE A 418 2.14 -0.29 -8.36
N LEU A 419 1.69 0.94 -8.14
CA LEU A 419 1.16 1.81 -9.18
C LEU A 419 2.32 2.62 -9.78
N ARG A 420 2.01 3.60 -10.62
CA ARG A 420 3.02 4.43 -11.24
C ARG A 420 3.97 5.07 -10.23
N VAL A 421 5.27 4.86 -10.42
CA VAL A 421 6.39 5.50 -9.71
C VAL A 421 7.40 5.94 -10.75
N THR A 422 7.85 7.19 -10.70
CA THR A 422 8.78 7.77 -11.69
C THR A 422 10.12 8.19 -11.09
N ASN A 423 10.19 8.36 -9.77
CA ASN A 423 11.43 8.75 -9.10
C ASN A 423 12.43 7.57 -9.10
N PRO A 424 13.64 7.73 -9.62
CA PRO A 424 14.66 6.67 -9.69
C PRO A 424 15.03 6.10 -8.32
N ASN A 425 15.18 6.94 -7.29
CA ASN A 425 15.55 6.49 -5.94
C ASN A 425 14.45 5.62 -5.31
N ASP A 426 13.19 5.98 -5.53
CA ASP A 426 12.05 5.18 -5.08
C ASP A 426 11.99 3.83 -5.81
N LEU A 427 12.27 3.81 -7.12
CA LEU A 427 12.32 2.57 -7.92
C LEU A 427 13.45 1.66 -7.46
N GLU A 428 14.64 2.20 -7.24
CA GLU A 428 15.78 1.43 -6.72
C GLU A 428 15.45 0.83 -5.35
N HIS A 429 14.86 1.60 -4.45
CA HIS A 429 14.46 1.12 -3.12
C HIS A 429 13.39 0.02 -3.22
N ILE A 430 12.43 0.15 -4.12
CA ILE A 430 11.44 -0.88 -4.40
C ILE A 430 12.11 -2.16 -4.93
N GLN A 431 13.05 -2.06 -5.86
CA GLN A 431 13.79 -3.20 -6.39
C GLN A 431 14.57 -3.95 -5.30
N MET A 432 15.22 -3.21 -4.40
CA MET A 432 16.01 -3.79 -3.30
C MET A 432 15.14 -4.47 -2.24
N SER A 433 13.89 -4.03 -2.07
CA SER A 433 12.98 -4.50 -1.01
C SER A 433 11.88 -5.45 -1.48
N SER A 434 11.76 -5.69 -2.79
CA SER A 434 10.69 -6.51 -3.37
C SER A 434 11.27 -7.66 -4.18
N GLU A 435 10.92 -8.89 -3.80
CA GLU A 435 11.27 -10.06 -4.60
C GLU A 435 10.52 -10.04 -5.95
N GLY A 436 11.23 -10.36 -7.05
CA GLY A 436 10.64 -10.49 -8.38
C GLY A 436 10.60 -9.22 -9.23
N ILE A 437 11.15 -8.10 -8.75
CA ILE A 437 11.29 -6.88 -9.55
C ILE A 437 12.71 -6.77 -10.11
N ASP A 438 12.87 -7.12 -11.38
CA ASP A 438 14.09 -6.85 -12.12
C ASP A 438 14.06 -5.45 -12.77
N SER A 439 15.17 -5.05 -13.41
CA SER A 439 15.30 -3.75 -14.06
C SER A 439 14.31 -3.52 -15.21
N ARG A 440 13.81 -4.60 -15.85
CA ARG A 440 12.81 -4.52 -16.92
C ARG A 440 11.42 -4.25 -16.35
N VAL A 441 11.03 -4.97 -15.27
CA VAL A 441 9.79 -4.73 -14.55
C VAL A 441 9.77 -3.31 -13.98
N ALA A 442 10.87 -2.85 -13.39
CA ALA A 442 10.99 -1.48 -12.87
C ALA A 442 10.75 -0.41 -13.94
N ARG A 443 11.29 -0.60 -15.14
CA ARG A 443 11.00 0.28 -16.28
C ARG A 443 9.51 0.30 -16.66
N SER A 444 8.84 -0.83 -16.57
CA SER A 444 7.40 -0.90 -16.86
C SER A 444 6.57 -0.14 -15.84
N ILE A 445 7.00 -0.06 -14.57
CA ILE A 445 6.33 0.71 -13.52
C ILE A 445 6.23 2.21 -13.87
N THR A 446 7.25 2.77 -14.51
CA THR A 446 7.24 4.20 -14.89
C THR A 446 6.18 4.53 -15.95
N GLY A 447 5.83 3.56 -16.78
CA GLY A 447 4.88 3.68 -17.89
C GLY A 447 3.43 3.39 -17.51
N LEU A 448 3.14 2.95 -16.26
CA LEU A 448 1.78 2.65 -15.81
C LEU A 448 0.87 3.88 -15.89
N LYS A 449 -0.37 3.67 -16.34
CA LYS A 449 -1.42 4.69 -16.34
C LYS A 449 -2.13 4.73 -14.99
N VAL A 450 -2.88 5.79 -14.76
CA VAL A 450 -3.76 5.87 -13.58
C VAL A 450 -4.80 4.75 -13.64
N GLY A 451 -4.88 3.97 -12.57
CA GLY A 451 -5.76 2.79 -12.49
C GLY A 451 -5.10 1.48 -12.95
N GLU A 452 -3.83 1.51 -13.33
CA GLU A 452 -3.03 0.31 -13.57
C GLU A 452 -2.06 0.08 -12.40
N ALA A 453 -1.82 -1.19 -12.08
CA ALA A 453 -0.89 -1.60 -11.04
C ALA A 453 -0.17 -2.88 -11.46
N ILE A 454 1.01 -3.09 -10.88
CA ILE A 454 1.68 -4.39 -10.91
C ILE A 454 1.62 -5.00 -9.51
N ILE A 455 1.22 -6.26 -9.42
CA ILE A 455 1.24 -7.05 -8.19
C ILE A 455 2.45 -7.97 -8.26
N VAL A 456 3.27 -7.95 -7.20
CA VAL A 456 4.45 -8.80 -7.07
C VAL A 456 4.50 -9.44 -5.68
N GLY A 457 5.14 -10.59 -5.58
CA GLY A 457 5.32 -11.32 -4.33
C GLY A 457 4.28 -12.41 -4.12
N GLU A 458 4.00 -12.75 -2.87
CA GLU A 458 3.29 -13.98 -2.50
C GLU A 458 1.84 -14.04 -2.98
N ALA A 459 1.20 -12.89 -3.21
CA ALA A 459 -0.19 -12.82 -3.66
C ALA A 459 -0.41 -13.38 -5.09
N VAL A 460 0.62 -13.40 -5.90
CA VAL A 460 0.62 -13.91 -7.28
C VAL A 460 1.83 -14.83 -7.51
N ASN A 461 1.76 -15.69 -8.50
CA ASN A 461 2.89 -16.56 -8.81
C ASN A 461 3.98 -15.86 -9.64
N TYR A 462 3.59 -14.83 -10.38
CA TYR A 462 4.48 -14.01 -11.24
C TYR A 462 4.09 -12.55 -11.17
N PRO A 463 5.03 -11.60 -11.40
CA PRO A 463 4.70 -10.18 -11.51
C PRO A 463 3.57 -9.96 -12.52
N THR A 464 2.44 -9.43 -12.07
CA THR A 464 1.21 -9.40 -12.86
C THR A 464 0.67 -7.98 -12.97
N PHE A 465 0.44 -7.53 -14.20
CA PHE A 465 -0.18 -6.24 -14.49
C PHE A 465 -1.70 -6.35 -14.38
N VAL A 466 -2.30 -5.47 -13.61
CA VAL A 466 -3.73 -5.46 -13.33
C VAL A 466 -4.31 -4.07 -13.58
N LYS A 467 -5.39 -4.02 -14.33
CA LYS A 467 -6.24 -2.83 -14.44
C LYS A 467 -7.25 -2.88 -13.31
N ILE A 468 -7.18 -1.92 -12.39
CA ILE A 468 -8.01 -1.89 -11.18
C ILE A 468 -9.48 -1.66 -11.56
N ARG A 469 -10.39 -2.46 -10.97
CA ARG A 469 -11.83 -2.34 -11.18
C ARG A 469 -12.39 -1.01 -10.67
N LYS A 470 -13.55 -0.64 -11.15
CA LYS A 470 -14.29 0.49 -10.60
C LYS A 470 -14.62 0.24 -9.12
N ARG A 471 -14.38 1.25 -8.28
CA ARG A 471 -14.80 1.20 -6.87
C ARG A 471 -16.32 1.22 -6.78
N LYS A 472 -16.86 0.53 -5.79
CA LYS A 472 -18.29 0.42 -5.48
C LYS A 472 -18.71 1.51 -4.47
N SER A 473 -17.83 1.83 -3.53
CA SER A 473 -18.08 2.77 -2.45
C SER A 473 -18.10 4.22 -2.93
N GLU A 474 -18.87 5.05 -2.24
CA GLU A 474 -18.90 6.47 -2.53
C GLU A 474 -17.56 7.14 -2.33
N LYS A 475 -17.19 8.00 -3.25
CA LYS A 475 -15.99 8.82 -3.14
C LYS A 475 -16.36 10.07 -2.34
N ARG A 476 -15.57 10.39 -1.29
CA ARG A 476 -15.69 11.72 -0.70
C ARG A 476 -15.48 12.75 -1.80
N GLU A 477 -16.39 13.68 -1.94
CA GLU A 477 -16.20 14.81 -2.85
C GLU A 477 -14.92 15.54 -2.44
N LYS A 478 -13.90 15.46 -3.28
CA LYS A 478 -12.75 16.37 -3.18
C LYS A 478 -13.31 17.75 -3.49
N GLY A 479 -12.90 18.73 -2.71
CA GLY A 479 -13.40 20.09 -2.85
C GLY A 479 -13.48 20.54 -4.32
N LYS A 480 -14.37 21.43 -4.62
CA LYS A 480 -14.62 21.97 -5.98
C LYS A 480 -13.28 22.27 -6.69
N PRO A 481 -13.19 22.12 -8.01
CA PRO A 481 -12.04 22.54 -8.79
C PRO A 481 -11.59 23.95 -8.40
N LEU A 482 -10.29 24.25 -8.45
CA LEU A 482 -9.73 25.52 -7.99
C LEU A 482 -10.44 26.74 -8.59
N HIS A 483 -10.76 26.71 -9.89
CA HIS A 483 -11.48 27.79 -10.55
C HIS A 483 -12.89 27.99 -9.99
N LEU A 484 -13.61 26.90 -9.65
CA LEU A 484 -14.93 27.01 -9.04
C LEU A 484 -14.88 27.53 -7.61
N GLN A 485 -13.84 27.12 -6.84
CA GLN A 485 -13.64 27.68 -5.50
C GLN A 485 -13.32 29.18 -5.55
N ALA A 486 -12.56 29.63 -6.56
CA ALA A 486 -12.27 31.04 -6.76
C ALA A 486 -13.54 31.82 -7.13
N MET A 487 -14.37 31.29 -8.02
CA MET A 487 -15.66 31.89 -8.38
C MET A 487 -16.59 32.00 -7.17
N ASP A 488 -16.76 30.92 -6.40
CA ASP A 488 -17.58 30.94 -5.18
C ASP A 488 -17.09 32.02 -4.19
N PHE A 489 -15.77 32.15 -4.02
CA PHE A 489 -15.21 33.15 -3.13
C PHE A 489 -15.49 34.61 -3.61
N GLU A 490 -15.39 34.84 -4.91
CA GLU A 490 -15.71 36.14 -5.50
C GLU A 490 -17.18 36.46 -5.37
N ASP A 491 -18.09 35.49 -5.58
CA ASP A 491 -19.53 35.63 -5.44
C ASP A 491 -19.95 35.90 -3.98
N ASP A 492 -19.37 35.14 -3.02
CA ASP A 492 -19.58 35.34 -1.58
C ASP A 492 -19.11 36.74 -1.12
N ARG A 493 -18.05 37.26 -1.73
CA ARG A 493 -17.50 38.56 -1.43
C ARG A 493 -18.43 39.67 -1.95
N LYS A 494 -18.94 39.56 -3.20
CA LYS A 494 -19.92 40.48 -3.76
C LYS A 494 -21.19 40.54 -2.93
N GLN A 495 -21.74 39.39 -2.53
CA GLN A 495 -22.93 39.36 -1.67
C GLN A 495 -22.73 40.03 -0.32
N LYS A 496 -21.51 39.89 0.27
CA LYS A 496 -21.20 40.60 1.51
C LYS A 496 -21.01 42.09 1.33
N GLU A 497 -20.41 42.55 0.24
CA GLU A 497 -20.26 43.96 -0.09
C GLU A 497 -21.65 44.63 -0.38
N GLU A 498 -22.50 43.97 -1.18
CA GLU A 498 -23.89 44.41 -1.44
C GLU A 498 -24.77 44.42 -0.17
N GLY A 499 -24.56 43.40 0.72
CA GLY A 499 -25.25 43.36 2.02
C GLY A 499 -24.82 44.48 2.99
N VAL A 500 -23.61 44.96 2.90
CA VAL A 500 -23.10 46.09 3.71
C VAL A 500 -23.60 47.42 3.14
N GLU A 501 -23.64 47.59 1.81
CA GLU A 501 -24.19 48.78 1.16
C GLU A 501 -25.70 48.92 1.37
N ALA A 502 -26.46 47.81 1.50
CA ALA A 502 -27.89 47.82 1.78
C ALA A 502 -28.23 48.22 3.24
N PHE A 503 -27.22 48.26 4.16
CA PHE A 503 -27.40 48.66 5.54
C PHE A 503 -26.81 50.05 5.86
N LEU A 504 -26.17 50.71 4.89
CA LEU A 504 -25.70 52.09 4.95
C LEU A 504 -26.72 53.00 4.19
#